data_5d7c41d9fa2e743354e44ba56a9684b5
#
_entry.id   5d7c41d9fa2e743354e44ba56a9684b5
#
_cell.length_a   1.000
_cell.length_b   1.000
_cell.length_c   1.000
_cell.angle_alpha   90.00
_cell.angle_beta   90.00
_cell.angle_gamma   90.00
#
_symmetry.space_group_name_H-M   'P 1'
#
loop_
_entity.id
_entity.type
_entity.pdbx_description
1 polymer ?
#
loop_
_entity_poly.entity_id
_entity_poly.type
_entity_poly.pdbx_seq_one_letter_code
_entity_poly.pdbx_strand_id
1 'polypeptide(L)'
;GGIYTDEHANLNITKTIDNKDGEIEASKSIELTAKTLANDGSVKTKGDLTVHLQDGLVLNNAFQAGGSLDFKTQGNLTNNSQLRVGNKLSVQAANIENTKEAEISGNETHINTNTLTNRGLIDGALTVAKAVTINNLGTGRIYGDHLALQGDTLNNLEEDNKSAVIAARERLDIGVDRVLNRNESTLLSMGKIYVGKTLDEDNQAAGKSTYVHNHNGVIEALNIYDDAKSKAITFNTGVVENKHFFLETENVDTSSTSVFEYRIGNDSTIYGKDSGVYKVKQDNKSS
;
A
#
# COMPACT_ATOMS: atom_id res chain seq x y z
N GLY A 1 -13.18 18.23 -27.72
CA GLY A 1 -14.66 18.08 -27.80
C GLY A 1 -15.24 17.75 -26.44
N GLY A 2 -16.57 17.87 -26.29
CA GLY A 2 -17.27 17.62 -25.02
C GLY A 2 -18.54 16.80 -25.20
N ILE A 3 -18.82 15.95 -24.20
CA ILE A 3 -20.08 15.23 -24.02
C ILE A 3 -20.67 15.69 -22.70
N TYR A 4 -21.83 16.34 -22.74
CA TYR A 4 -22.45 16.97 -21.58
C TYR A 4 -23.89 16.55 -21.41
N THR A 5 -24.31 16.30 -20.18
CA THR A 5 -25.72 16.07 -19.83
C THR A 5 -26.02 16.51 -18.39
N ASP A 6 -27.23 17.00 -18.14
CA ASP A 6 -27.73 17.27 -16.79
C ASP A 6 -28.28 16.01 -16.09
N GLU A 7 -28.28 14.88 -16.76
CA GLU A 7 -28.82 13.62 -16.28
C GLU A 7 -27.68 12.57 -16.15
N HIS A 8 -27.88 11.40 -16.68
CA HIS A 8 -26.97 10.27 -16.68
C HIS A 8 -26.28 10.12 -18.03
N ALA A 9 -24.97 9.86 -18.05
CA ALA A 9 -24.24 9.48 -19.26
C ALA A 9 -23.87 8.00 -19.19
N ASN A 10 -24.21 7.24 -20.23
CA ASN A 10 -23.79 5.85 -20.39
C ASN A 10 -23.11 5.67 -21.74
N LEU A 11 -21.82 5.36 -21.70
CA LEU A 11 -20.98 5.11 -22.87
C LEU A 11 -20.56 3.63 -22.86
N ASN A 12 -21.30 2.81 -23.58
CA ASN A 12 -20.98 1.39 -23.75
C ASN A 12 -20.35 1.17 -25.14
N ILE A 13 -19.04 1.13 -25.18
CA ILE A 13 -18.24 1.15 -26.39
C ILE A 13 -17.45 -0.15 -26.52
N THR A 14 -17.59 -0.84 -27.64
CA THR A 14 -16.97 -2.15 -27.85
C THR A 14 -15.44 -2.10 -28.02
N LYS A 15 -14.90 -0.95 -28.44
CA LYS A 15 -13.46 -0.77 -28.66
C LYS A 15 -12.88 0.32 -27.76
N THR A 16 -12.72 1.52 -28.24
CA THR A 16 -12.00 2.60 -27.56
C THR A 16 -12.89 3.78 -27.29
N ILE A 17 -12.86 4.29 -26.05
CA ILE A 17 -13.27 5.65 -25.73
C ILE A 17 -12.01 6.50 -25.85
N ASP A 18 -11.96 7.40 -26.81
CA ASP A 18 -10.89 8.39 -26.98
C ASP A 18 -11.35 9.72 -26.43
N ASN A 19 -10.86 10.10 -25.24
CA ASN A 19 -11.16 11.35 -24.55
C ASN A 19 -9.86 12.17 -24.36
N LYS A 20 -8.97 12.12 -25.37
CA LYS A 20 -7.80 13.01 -25.37
C LYS A 20 -8.24 14.45 -25.60
N ASP A 21 -7.80 15.35 -24.73
CA ASP A 21 -8.20 16.76 -24.74
C ASP A 21 -9.73 16.95 -24.77
N GLY A 22 -10.49 15.93 -24.37
CA GLY A 22 -11.93 15.90 -24.34
C GLY A 22 -12.49 16.09 -22.92
N GLU A 23 -13.80 16.28 -22.86
CA GLU A 23 -14.52 16.41 -21.59
C GLU A 23 -15.78 15.55 -21.62
N ILE A 24 -15.98 14.74 -20.61
CA ILE A 24 -17.22 13.98 -20.39
C ILE A 24 -17.75 14.42 -19.04
N GLU A 25 -18.91 15.09 -19.04
CA GLU A 25 -19.53 15.60 -17.83
C GLU A 25 -21.01 15.20 -17.74
N ALA A 26 -21.42 14.72 -16.57
CA ALA A 26 -22.81 14.45 -16.26
C ALA A 26 -23.16 14.94 -14.86
N SER A 27 -24.36 15.48 -14.67
CA SER A 27 -24.77 15.99 -13.37
C SER A 27 -25.15 14.88 -12.39
N LYS A 28 -25.64 13.71 -12.86
CA LYS A 28 -26.13 12.66 -11.96
C LYS A 28 -25.16 11.47 -11.87
N SER A 29 -24.80 10.86 -12.99
CA SER A 29 -23.83 9.77 -12.99
C SER A 29 -23.20 9.58 -14.36
N ILE A 30 -22.04 8.93 -14.37
CA ILE A 30 -21.37 8.47 -15.59
C ILE A 30 -21.11 6.98 -15.47
N GLU A 31 -21.39 6.24 -16.53
CA GLU A 31 -20.99 4.85 -16.73
C GLU A 31 -20.21 4.72 -18.02
N LEU A 32 -18.95 4.31 -17.93
CA LEU A 32 -18.05 4.06 -19.04
C LEU A 32 -17.70 2.58 -19.09
N THR A 33 -18.06 1.93 -20.19
CA THR A 33 -17.65 0.55 -20.48
C THR A 33 -16.96 0.52 -21.82
N ALA A 34 -15.72 0.05 -21.86
CA ALA A 34 -14.95 -0.04 -23.10
C ALA A 34 -13.87 -1.13 -23.01
N LYS A 35 -13.30 -1.48 -24.17
CA LYS A 35 -12.08 -2.24 -24.17
C LYS A 35 -10.92 -1.37 -23.67
N THR A 36 -10.76 -0.20 -24.23
CA THR A 36 -9.67 0.74 -23.93
C THR A 36 -10.22 2.15 -23.67
N LEU A 37 -9.64 2.85 -22.70
CA LEU A 37 -9.86 4.27 -22.46
C LEU A 37 -8.55 5.03 -22.67
N ALA A 38 -8.51 5.93 -23.65
CA ALA A 38 -7.46 6.93 -23.79
C ALA A 38 -7.97 8.23 -23.17
N ASN A 39 -7.48 8.58 -21.99
CA ASN A 39 -8.00 9.70 -21.21
C ASN A 39 -6.88 10.61 -20.71
N ASP A 40 -6.55 11.61 -21.53
CA ASP A 40 -5.79 12.80 -21.11
C ASP A 40 -6.70 14.02 -20.89
N GLY A 41 -7.99 13.86 -21.15
CA GLY A 41 -9.05 14.84 -20.90
C GLY A 41 -9.69 14.67 -19.52
N SER A 42 -10.87 15.24 -19.32
CA SER A 42 -11.60 15.15 -18.05
C SER A 42 -12.80 14.22 -18.12
N VAL A 43 -13.05 13.52 -17.02
CA VAL A 43 -14.30 12.77 -16.75
C VAL A 43 -14.82 13.21 -15.40
N LYS A 44 -16.00 13.82 -15.36
CA LYS A 44 -16.52 14.48 -14.17
C LYS A 44 -18.02 14.25 -13.97
N THR A 45 -18.40 13.89 -12.76
CA THR A 45 -19.81 13.83 -12.35
C THR A 45 -20.01 14.33 -10.92
N LYS A 46 -21.20 14.88 -10.63
CA LYS A 46 -21.57 15.21 -9.25
C LYS A 46 -22.02 13.99 -8.45
N GLY A 47 -22.46 12.93 -9.12
CA GLY A 47 -22.87 11.67 -8.50
C GLY A 47 -21.83 10.57 -8.68
N ASP A 48 -22.31 9.37 -8.98
CA ASP A 48 -21.48 8.18 -9.08
C ASP A 48 -20.83 8.03 -10.44
N LEU A 49 -19.62 7.48 -10.46
CA LEU A 49 -18.86 7.13 -11.65
C LEU A 49 -18.55 5.64 -11.66
N THR A 50 -18.88 4.98 -12.76
CA THR A 50 -18.48 3.60 -13.03
C THR A 50 -17.57 3.58 -14.26
N VAL A 51 -16.41 2.93 -14.15
CA VAL A 51 -15.46 2.75 -15.26
C VAL A 51 -15.04 1.30 -15.35
N HIS A 52 -15.52 0.60 -16.38
CA HIS A 52 -15.18 -0.80 -16.62
C HIS A 52 -14.41 -0.96 -17.93
N LEU A 53 -13.18 -1.44 -17.84
CA LEU A 53 -12.27 -1.61 -18.96
C LEU A 53 -11.82 -3.08 -19.09
N GLN A 54 -11.43 -3.48 -20.30
CA GLN A 54 -10.74 -4.75 -20.53
C GLN A 54 -9.22 -4.58 -20.45
N ASP A 55 -8.69 -3.53 -21.08
CA ASP A 55 -7.27 -3.24 -21.10
C ASP A 55 -6.85 -2.38 -19.87
N GLY A 56 -5.55 -2.34 -19.59
CA GLY A 56 -5.01 -1.52 -18.51
C GLY A 56 -5.17 -0.02 -18.75
N LEU A 57 -4.97 0.75 -17.70
CA LEU A 57 -5.04 2.21 -17.71
C LEU A 57 -3.85 2.83 -17.01
N VAL A 58 -3.23 3.82 -17.64
CA VAL A 58 -2.35 4.80 -16.97
C VAL A 58 -3.20 6.06 -16.73
N LEU A 59 -3.51 6.32 -15.46
CA LEU A 59 -4.37 7.43 -15.05
C LEU A 59 -3.50 8.64 -14.66
N ASN A 60 -3.33 9.57 -15.60
CA ASN A 60 -2.59 10.82 -15.37
C ASN A 60 -3.51 11.95 -14.88
N ASN A 61 -4.76 11.97 -15.34
CA ASN A 61 -5.79 12.91 -14.91
C ASN A 61 -6.86 12.17 -14.11
N ALA A 62 -7.09 12.59 -12.88
CA ALA A 62 -8.06 11.95 -11.99
C ALA A 62 -9.48 12.01 -12.55
N PHE A 63 -10.21 10.91 -12.38
CA PHE A 63 -11.66 10.92 -12.48
C PHE A 63 -12.25 11.75 -11.33
N GLN A 64 -13.27 12.54 -11.61
CA GLN A 64 -13.94 13.37 -10.61
C GLN A 64 -15.37 12.85 -10.38
N ALA A 65 -15.59 12.22 -9.23
CA ALA A 65 -16.90 11.76 -8.80
C ALA A 65 -17.25 12.41 -7.46
N GLY A 66 -18.38 13.08 -7.40
CA GLY A 66 -18.89 13.66 -6.14
C GLY A 66 -19.46 12.59 -5.20
N GLY A 67 -19.94 11.48 -5.75
CA GLY A 67 -20.44 10.30 -5.04
C GLY A 67 -19.38 9.21 -4.89
N SER A 68 -19.69 8.03 -5.40
CA SER A 68 -18.81 6.86 -5.40
C SER A 68 -18.12 6.65 -6.75
N LEU A 69 -16.98 5.96 -6.73
CA LEU A 69 -16.34 5.48 -7.96
C LEU A 69 -16.16 3.97 -7.88
N ASP A 70 -16.66 3.27 -8.89
CA ASP A 70 -16.34 1.87 -9.16
C ASP A 70 -15.46 1.77 -10.41
N PHE A 71 -14.18 1.53 -10.19
CA PHE A 71 -13.19 1.31 -11.25
C PHE A 71 -12.82 -0.16 -11.35
N LYS A 72 -12.96 -0.73 -12.53
CA LYS A 72 -12.59 -2.10 -12.78
C LYS A 72 -11.89 -2.26 -14.13
N THR A 73 -10.77 -2.96 -14.15
CA THR A 73 -10.10 -3.39 -15.38
C THR A 73 -9.57 -4.82 -15.26
N GLN A 74 -9.49 -5.53 -16.40
CA GLN A 74 -8.81 -6.82 -16.46
C GLN A 74 -7.29 -6.66 -16.61
N GLY A 75 -6.82 -5.48 -17.03
CA GLY A 75 -5.41 -5.13 -17.14
C GLY A 75 -4.86 -4.49 -15.86
N ASN A 76 -3.74 -3.82 -15.99
CA ASN A 76 -3.08 -3.10 -14.89
C ASN A 76 -3.60 -1.67 -14.77
N LEU A 77 -3.59 -1.14 -13.55
CA LEU A 77 -3.79 0.28 -13.28
C LEU A 77 -2.49 0.90 -12.77
N THR A 78 -2.00 1.94 -13.45
CA THR A 78 -0.98 2.85 -12.91
C THR A 78 -1.65 4.17 -12.61
N ASN A 79 -1.75 4.53 -11.32
CA ASN A 79 -2.29 5.80 -10.89
C ASN A 79 -1.18 6.82 -10.67
N ASN A 80 -1.14 7.85 -11.50
CA ASN A 80 -0.25 9.01 -11.38
C ASN A 80 -1.00 10.26 -10.91
N SER A 81 -2.26 10.12 -10.49
CA SER A 81 -3.17 11.22 -10.19
C SER A 81 -3.65 11.18 -8.74
N GLN A 82 -4.41 12.19 -8.33
CA GLN A 82 -5.07 12.23 -7.04
C GLN A 82 -6.52 11.80 -7.20
N LEU A 83 -6.76 10.50 -7.12
CA LEU A 83 -8.08 9.89 -7.25
C LEU A 83 -8.81 9.96 -5.90
N ARG A 84 -9.66 10.99 -5.74
CA ARG A 84 -10.43 11.25 -4.52
C ARG A 84 -11.90 11.20 -4.80
N VAL A 85 -12.66 10.52 -3.95
CA VAL A 85 -14.14 10.49 -4.01
C VAL A 85 -14.74 10.75 -2.62
N GLY A 86 -15.98 11.28 -2.60
CA GLY A 86 -16.64 11.61 -1.34
C GLY A 86 -17.11 10.39 -0.54
N ASN A 87 -17.59 9.36 -1.24
CA ASN A 87 -18.20 8.20 -0.61
C ASN A 87 -17.28 6.96 -0.73
N LYS A 88 -17.67 6.01 -1.56
CA LYS A 88 -16.96 4.75 -1.72
C LYS A 88 -16.11 4.74 -2.99
N LEU A 89 -14.84 4.42 -2.82
CA LEU A 89 -13.92 4.14 -3.91
C LEU A 89 -13.62 2.65 -3.95
N SER A 90 -14.01 2.00 -5.05
CA SER A 90 -13.68 0.61 -5.34
C SER A 90 -12.73 0.56 -6.53
N VAL A 91 -11.57 -0.06 -6.37
CA VAL A 91 -10.55 -0.22 -7.43
C VAL A 91 -10.21 -1.69 -7.58
N GLN A 92 -10.47 -2.23 -8.77
CA GLN A 92 -10.10 -3.60 -9.13
C GLN A 92 -9.27 -3.62 -10.42
N ALA A 93 -8.10 -4.24 -10.38
CA ALA A 93 -7.23 -4.42 -11.53
C ALA A 93 -6.37 -5.69 -11.38
N ALA A 94 -5.74 -6.14 -12.47
CA ALA A 94 -4.79 -7.25 -12.37
C ALA A 94 -3.63 -6.90 -11.45
N ASN A 95 -2.97 -5.76 -11.67
CA ASN A 95 -2.00 -5.17 -10.75
C ASN A 95 -2.28 -3.68 -10.62
N ILE A 96 -1.99 -3.12 -9.45
CA ILE A 96 -2.16 -1.69 -9.16
C ILE A 96 -0.83 -1.12 -8.71
N GLU A 97 -0.40 -0.05 -9.39
CA GLU A 97 0.68 0.82 -8.96
C GLU A 97 0.12 2.20 -8.64
N ASN A 98 0.21 2.62 -7.37
CA ASN A 98 -0.05 3.97 -6.93
C ASN A 98 1.29 4.67 -6.78
N THR A 99 1.61 5.55 -7.73
CA THR A 99 2.94 6.13 -7.85
C THR A 99 3.22 7.16 -6.76
N LYS A 100 4.46 7.61 -6.67
CA LYS A 100 4.85 8.69 -5.77
C LYS A 100 3.99 9.93 -6.05
N GLU A 101 3.53 10.61 -5.00
CA GLU A 101 2.63 11.79 -5.06
C GLU A 101 1.19 11.47 -5.53
N ALA A 102 0.89 10.24 -5.95
CA ALA A 102 -0.46 9.85 -6.29
C ALA A 102 -1.29 9.52 -5.04
N GLU A 103 -2.61 9.57 -5.20
CA GLU A 103 -3.55 9.30 -4.12
C GLU A 103 -4.72 8.43 -4.60
N ILE A 104 -5.14 7.51 -3.75
CA ILE A 104 -6.36 6.72 -3.87
C ILE A 104 -7.12 6.88 -2.56
N SER A 105 -8.21 7.67 -2.53
CA SER A 105 -8.92 7.92 -1.28
C SER A 105 -10.43 8.13 -1.44
N GLY A 106 -11.18 7.66 -0.45
CA GLY A 106 -12.61 7.86 -0.29
C GLY A 106 -12.98 7.72 1.18
N ASN A 107 -14.23 8.00 1.55
CA ASN A 107 -14.68 7.65 2.90
C ASN A 107 -14.53 6.14 3.17
N GLU A 108 -14.88 5.32 2.17
CA GLU A 108 -14.51 3.90 2.12
C GLU A 108 -13.61 3.67 0.90
N THR A 109 -12.43 3.08 1.10
CA THR A 109 -11.49 2.73 0.04
C THR A 109 -11.30 1.22 0.00
N HIS A 110 -11.72 0.59 -1.11
CA HIS A 110 -11.61 -0.85 -1.33
C HIS A 110 -10.72 -1.13 -2.53
N ILE A 111 -9.66 -1.88 -2.33
CA ILE A 111 -8.71 -2.29 -3.37
C ILE A 111 -8.71 -3.82 -3.47
N ASN A 112 -8.81 -4.34 -4.70
CA ASN A 112 -8.72 -5.76 -5.00
C ASN A 112 -7.82 -6.00 -6.22
N THR A 113 -6.72 -6.74 -6.04
CA THR A 113 -5.70 -6.91 -7.09
C THR A 113 -4.81 -8.12 -6.81
N ASN A 114 -3.98 -8.55 -7.77
CA ASN A 114 -2.93 -9.54 -7.50
C ASN A 114 -1.73 -8.89 -6.79
N THR A 115 -1.25 -7.76 -7.30
CA THR A 115 -0.16 -7.01 -6.69
C THR A 115 -0.55 -5.56 -6.52
N LEU A 116 -0.49 -5.08 -5.28
CA LEU A 116 -0.58 -3.67 -4.94
C LEU A 116 0.83 -3.14 -4.66
N THR A 117 1.29 -2.18 -5.45
CA THR A 117 2.52 -1.44 -5.17
C THR A 117 2.16 0.02 -4.89
N ASN A 118 2.40 0.46 -3.65
CA ASN A 118 2.08 1.81 -3.20
C ASN A 118 3.34 2.59 -2.85
N ARG A 119 3.52 3.73 -3.48
CA ARG A 119 4.50 4.78 -3.15
C ARG A 119 3.85 6.12 -2.84
N GLY A 120 2.54 6.22 -3.07
CA GLY A 120 1.68 7.36 -2.80
C GLY A 120 0.87 7.22 -1.53
N LEU A 121 -0.29 7.85 -1.51
CA LEU A 121 -1.25 7.79 -0.42
C LEU A 121 -2.43 6.89 -0.78
N ILE A 122 -2.80 6.01 0.15
CA ILE A 122 -4.08 5.29 0.16
C ILE A 122 -4.74 5.60 1.50
N ASP A 123 -5.97 6.12 1.53
CA ASP A 123 -6.64 6.49 2.78
C ASP A 123 -8.17 6.32 2.70
N GLY A 124 -8.81 6.26 3.87
CA GLY A 124 -10.25 6.23 4.06
C GLY A 124 -10.61 6.18 5.54
N ALA A 125 -11.87 6.39 5.89
CA ALA A 125 -12.33 6.01 7.22
C ALA A 125 -12.30 4.48 7.35
N LEU A 126 -12.81 3.77 6.33
CA LEU A 126 -12.55 2.35 6.15
C LEU A 126 -11.63 2.15 4.94
N THR A 127 -10.46 1.59 5.13
CA THR A 127 -9.55 1.18 4.05
C THR A 127 -9.37 -0.33 4.07
N VAL A 128 -9.77 -1.00 2.99
CA VAL A 128 -9.62 -2.44 2.82
C VAL A 128 -8.79 -2.71 1.55
N ALA A 129 -7.61 -3.28 1.70
CA ALA A 129 -6.79 -3.70 0.57
C ALA A 129 -6.61 -5.22 0.58
N LYS A 130 -7.09 -5.87 -0.49
CA LYS A 130 -6.95 -7.30 -0.72
C LYS A 130 -6.07 -7.55 -1.93
N ALA A 131 -4.92 -8.18 -1.72
CA ALA A 131 -3.99 -8.52 -2.79
C ALA A 131 -3.19 -9.77 -2.43
N VAL A 132 -2.71 -10.51 -3.43
CA VAL A 132 -1.77 -11.61 -3.15
C VAL A 132 -0.48 -11.04 -2.55
N THR A 133 0.03 -9.95 -3.12
CA THR A 133 1.19 -9.23 -2.59
C THR A 133 0.87 -7.75 -2.42
N ILE A 134 1.14 -7.23 -1.22
CA ILE A 134 1.05 -5.81 -0.90
C ILE A 134 2.46 -5.28 -0.67
N ASN A 135 2.90 -4.35 -1.49
CA ASN A 135 4.16 -3.64 -1.37
C ASN A 135 3.87 -2.18 -1.03
N ASN A 136 4.17 -1.77 0.19
CA ASN A 136 4.16 -0.37 0.60
C ASN A 136 5.61 0.08 0.72
N LEU A 137 6.06 0.93 -0.18
CA LEU A 137 7.48 1.21 -0.41
C LEU A 137 7.80 2.70 -0.24
N GLY A 138 8.90 2.99 0.40
CA GLY A 138 9.49 4.33 0.45
C GLY A 138 8.53 5.41 0.95
N THR A 139 8.09 6.29 0.07
CA THR A 139 7.12 7.34 0.39
C THR A 139 5.69 6.84 0.57
N GLY A 140 5.43 5.54 0.39
CA GLY A 140 4.11 4.93 0.48
C GLY A 140 3.47 5.08 1.86
N ARG A 141 2.21 5.51 1.86
CA ARG A 141 1.36 5.69 3.05
C ARG A 141 0.04 4.97 2.83
N ILE A 142 -0.29 4.03 3.72
CA ILE A 142 -1.59 3.37 3.73
C ILE A 142 -2.24 3.68 5.06
N TYR A 143 -3.36 4.40 5.04
CA TYR A 143 -4.04 4.91 6.22
C TYR A 143 -5.51 4.47 6.26
N GLY A 144 -6.10 4.55 7.45
CA GLY A 144 -7.52 4.35 7.70
C GLY A 144 -7.87 4.65 9.15
N ASP A 145 -9.15 4.85 9.46
CA ASP A 145 -9.60 4.76 10.84
C ASP A 145 -9.62 3.27 11.21
N HIS A 146 -10.39 2.46 10.48
CA HIS A 146 -10.19 1.02 10.41
C HIS A 146 -9.42 0.68 9.12
N LEU A 147 -8.21 0.18 9.27
CA LEU A 147 -7.37 -0.26 8.17
C LEU A 147 -7.24 -1.77 8.19
N ALA A 148 -7.66 -2.43 7.11
CA ALA A 148 -7.65 -3.88 6.96
C ALA A 148 -6.89 -4.31 5.70
N LEU A 149 -5.88 -5.14 5.86
CA LEU A 149 -5.03 -5.65 4.79
C LEU A 149 -5.13 -7.17 4.71
N GLN A 150 -5.35 -7.73 3.52
CA GLN A 150 -5.38 -9.18 3.30
C GLN A 150 -4.49 -9.59 2.14
N GLY A 151 -3.74 -10.69 2.34
CA GLY A 151 -2.91 -11.26 1.28
C GLY A 151 -2.02 -12.40 1.74
N ASP A 152 -1.15 -12.85 0.83
CA ASP A 152 -0.12 -13.82 1.16
C ASP A 152 1.13 -13.14 1.72
N THR A 153 1.49 -11.97 1.20
CA THR A 153 2.69 -11.25 1.59
C THR A 153 2.44 -9.75 1.71
N LEU A 154 2.85 -9.18 2.83
CA LEU A 154 2.92 -7.74 3.07
C LEU A 154 4.38 -7.34 3.24
N ASN A 155 4.85 -6.46 2.37
CA ASN A 155 6.14 -5.82 2.41
C ASN A 155 5.96 -4.34 2.72
N ASN A 156 6.34 -3.90 3.92
CA ASN A 156 6.39 -2.50 4.31
C ASN A 156 7.87 -2.12 4.45
N LEU A 157 8.42 -1.50 3.40
CA LEU A 157 9.87 -1.40 3.21
C LEU A 157 10.32 0.03 2.92
N GLU A 158 11.52 0.32 3.38
CA GLU A 158 12.26 1.50 2.93
C GLU A 158 12.60 1.38 1.43
N GLU A 159 12.54 2.51 0.74
CA GLU A 159 13.00 2.69 -0.64
C GLU A 159 13.54 4.12 -0.79
N ASP A 160 14.70 4.29 -1.42
CA ASP A 160 15.35 5.59 -1.65
C ASP A 160 15.55 6.42 -0.35
N ASN A 161 15.97 5.78 0.74
CA ASN A 161 16.13 6.37 2.07
C ASN A 161 14.83 7.02 2.61
N LYS A 162 13.69 6.49 2.23
CA LYS A 162 12.37 6.86 2.76
C LYS A 162 11.69 5.63 3.33
N SER A 163 11.17 5.73 4.53
CA SER A 163 10.53 4.63 5.22
C SER A 163 9.02 4.65 5.00
N ALA A 164 8.47 3.51 4.60
CA ALA A 164 7.05 3.35 4.35
C ALA A 164 6.24 3.30 5.66
N VAL A 165 5.00 3.77 5.63
CA VAL A 165 4.11 3.78 6.80
C VAL A 165 2.76 3.16 6.48
N ILE A 166 2.34 2.28 7.35
CA ILE A 166 0.98 1.74 7.41
C ILE A 166 0.42 2.13 8.78
N ALA A 167 -0.64 2.95 8.83
CA ALA A 167 -1.13 3.46 10.09
C ALA A 167 -2.67 3.53 10.16
N ALA A 168 -3.22 3.08 11.29
CA ALA A 168 -4.64 3.20 11.58
C ALA A 168 -4.89 4.19 12.71
N ARG A 169 -5.95 5.00 12.57
CA ARG A 169 -6.37 5.93 13.63
C ARG A 169 -7.08 5.19 14.77
N GLU A 170 -7.79 4.09 14.48
CA GLU A 170 -8.52 3.33 15.49
C GLU A 170 -8.08 1.86 15.56
N ARG A 171 -8.00 1.17 14.41
CA ARG A 171 -7.75 -0.27 14.38
C ARG A 171 -6.99 -0.70 13.11
N LEU A 172 -5.90 -1.43 13.29
CA LEU A 172 -5.14 -2.06 12.21
C LEU A 172 -5.33 -3.57 12.26
N ASP A 173 -5.94 -4.13 11.22
CA ASP A 173 -6.10 -5.56 11.00
C ASP A 173 -5.23 -6.03 9.83
N ILE A 174 -4.29 -6.90 10.10
CA ILE A 174 -3.39 -7.49 9.11
C ILE A 174 -3.71 -8.97 8.98
N GLY A 175 -4.58 -9.33 8.03
CA GLY A 175 -4.92 -10.69 7.65
C GLY A 175 -3.98 -11.21 6.56
N VAL A 176 -2.68 -11.30 6.86
CA VAL A 176 -1.62 -11.62 5.89
C VAL A 176 -0.74 -12.75 6.39
N ASP A 177 -0.48 -13.74 5.52
CA ASP A 177 0.28 -14.93 5.90
C ASP A 177 1.74 -14.64 6.27
N ARG A 178 2.39 -13.70 5.56
CA ARG A 178 3.79 -13.31 5.75
C ARG A 178 3.92 -11.80 5.80
N VAL A 179 4.32 -11.26 6.94
CA VAL A 179 4.49 -9.83 7.18
C VAL A 179 5.97 -9.50 7.32
N LEU A 180 6.44 -8.54 6.53
CA LEU A 180 7.79 -8.03 6.55
C LEU A 180 7.76 -6.51 6.72
N ASN A 181 8.30 -6.01 7.84
CA ASN A 181 8.46 -4.61 8.15
C ASN A 181 9.95 -4.30 8.37
N ARG A 182 10.55 -3.44 7.55
CA ARG A 182 12.00 -3.24 7.55
C ARG A 182 12.42 -1.78 7.46
N ASN A 183 13.62 -1.53 7.98
CA ASN A 183 14.39 -0.30 7.77
C ASN A 183 13.55 0.95 8.08
N GLU A 184 13.28 1.14 9.38
CA GLU A 184 12.50 2.26 9.93
C GLU A 184 11.06 2.35 9.43
N SER A 185 10.62 1.42 8.56
CA SER A 185 9.22 1.37 8.15
C SER A 185 8.32 1.05 9.34
N THR A 186 7.13 1.61 9.32
CA THR A 186 6.27 1.65 10.51
C THR A 186 4.93 0.98 10.26
N LEU A 187 4.51 0.13 11.20
CA LEU A 187 3.15 -0.34 11.39
C LEU A 187 2.62 0.29 12.67
N LEU A 188 1.65 1.18 12.56
CA LEU A 188 1.15 1.98 13.70
C LEU A 188 -0.37 1.84 13.84
N SER A 189 -0.85 1.83 15.08
CA SER A 189 -2.25 2.13 15.37
C SER A 189 -2.35 3.04 16.59
N MET A 190 -3.19 4.06 16.51
CA MET A 190 -3.54 4.83 17.71
C MET A 190 -4.43 4.01 18.67
N GLY A 191 -5.16 3.01 18.14
CA GLY A 191 -5.86 2.00 18.93
C GLY A 191 -5.08 0.69 18.98
N LYS A 192 -5.61 -0.37 18.35
CA LYS A 192 -5.11 -1.75 18.45
C LYS A 192 -4.57 -2.27 17.12
N ILE A 193 -3.63 -3.22 17.21
CA ILE A 193 -3.10 -3.98 16.06
C ILE A 193 -3.42 -5.45 16.26
N TYR A 194 -4.00 -6.05 15.21
CA TYR A 194 -4.24 -7.49 15.14
C TYR A 194 -3.59 -8.08 13.88
N VAL A 195 -2.88 -9.18 14.06
CA VAL A 195 -2.28 -9.92 12.95
C VAL A 195 -2.79 -11.35 12.96
N GLY A 196 -3.26 -11.78 11.81
CA GLY A 196 -3.73 -13.14 11.51
C GLY A 196 -3.40 -13.50 10.06
N LYS A 197 -4.00 -14.55 9.55
CA LYS A 197 -3.75 -15.04 8.19
C LYS A 197 -4.70 -14.47 7.14
N THR A 198 -5.94 -14.17 7.54
CA THR A 198 -7.03 -13.70 6.67
C THR A 198 -7.81 -12.60 7.36
N LEU A 199 -8.72 -11.97 6.66
CA LEU A 199 -9.78 -11.15 7.24
C LEU A 199 -11.09 -11.96 7.29
N ASP A 200 -11.88 -11.76 8.32
CA ASP A 200 -13.26 -12.22 8.40
C ASP A 200 -14.23 -11.29 7.65
N GLU A 201 -15.55 -11.53 7.81
CA GLU A 201 -16.59 -10.73 7.13
C GLU A 201 -16.65 -9.28 7.61
N ASP A 202 -16.20 -9.01 8.84
CA ASP A 202 -16.11 -7.68 9.44
C ASP A 202 -14.75 -6.99 9.18
N ASN A 203 -13.93 -7.53 8.27
CA ASN A 203 -12.57 -7.09 7.97
C ASN A 203 -11.63 -7.15 9.18
N GLN A 204 -11.85 -8.08 10.12
CA GLN A 204 -10.99 -8.29 11.26
C GLN A 204 -10.02 -9.44 11.01
N ALA A 205 -8.78 -9.29 11.51
CA ALA A 205 -7.75 -10.31 11.35
C ALA A 205 -8.12 -11.62 12.05
N ALA A 206 -8.08 -12.73 11.31
CA ALA A 206 -8.46 -14.06 11.75
C ALA A 206 -7.43 -15.12 11.29
N GLY A 207 -7.48 -16.30 11.90
CA GLY A 207 -6.58 -17.39 11.55
C GLY A 207 -5.16 -17.16 12.04
N LYS A 208 -4.24 -18.07 11.70
CA LYS A 208 -2.85 -18.05 12.14
C LYS A 208 -1.92 -17.85 10.95
N SER A 209 -1.19 -16.74 10.93
CA SER A 209 -0.20 -16.42 9.91
C SER A 209 1.09 -17.24 10.10
N THR A 210 1.93 -17.27 9.08
CA THR A 210 3.21 -17.98 9.11
C THR A 210 4.26 -17.21 9.91
N TYR A 211 4.47 -15.91 9.59
CA TYR A 211 5.43 -15.10 10.35
C TYR A 211 5.15 -13.59 10.29
N VAL A 212 5.69 -12.91 11.31
CA VAL A 212 5.88 -11.46 11.36
C VAL A 212 7.35 -11.18 11.58
N HIS A 213 8.00 -10.59 10.58
CA HIS A 213 9.41 -10.17 10.66
C HIS A 213 9.49 -8.65 10.72
N ASN A 214 9.95 -8.15 11.85
CA ASN A 214 10.21 -6.72 12.09
C ASN A 214 11.72 -6.52 12.22
N HIS A 215 12.36 -6.08 11.14
CA HIS A 215 13.81 -5.91 11.07
C HIS A 215 14.17 -4.44 10.91
N ASN A 216 14.69 -3.81 11.94
CA ASN A 216 14.94 -2.37 12.03
C ASN A 216 13.67 -1.54 11.77
N GLY A 217 12.50 -2.13 11.91
CA GLY A 217 11.20 -1.47 11.73
C GLY A 217 10.55 -1.14 13.06
N VAL A 218 9.44 -0.42 13.00
CA VAL A 218 8.63 -0.06 14.15
C VAL A 218 7.25 -0.72 14.03
N ILE A 219 6.79 -1.38 15.10
CA ILE A 219 5.41 -1.84 15.27
C ILE A 219 4.91 -1.26 16.57
N GLU A 220 3.91 -0.36 16.53
CA GLU A 220 3.45 0.37 17.70
C GLU A 220 1.93 0.47 17.74
N ALA A 221 1.35 0.18 18.91
CA ALA A 221 -0.05 0.43 19.20
C ALA A 221 -0.17 1.28 20.45
N LEU A 222 -0.73 2.47 20.34
CA LEU A 222 -0.85 3.43 21.42
C LEU A 222 -2.02 3.11 22.36
N ASN A 223 -3.05 2.42 21.83
CA ASN A 223 -4.25 2.01 22.57
C ASN A 223 -4.93 3.14 23.36
N ILE A 224 -4.99 4.32 22.75
CA ILE A 224 -5.48 5.55 23.41
C ILE A 224 -6.99 5.54 23.71
N TYR A 225 -7.74 4.62 23.10
CA TYR A 225 -9.21 4.52 23.23
C TYR A 225 -9.67 3.50 24.28
N ASP A 226 -8.73 2.80 24.94
CA ASP A 226 -9.07 1.69 25.84
C ASP A 226 -8.51 1.91 27.24
N ASP A 227 -9.35 2.40 28.15
CA ASP A 227 -9.02 2.60 29.56
C ASP A 227 -8.85 1.28 30.33
N ALA A 228 -9.34 0.17 29.81
CA ALA A 228 -9.31 -1.14 30.48
C ALA A 228 -7.96 -1.85 30.41
N LYS A 229 -6.91 -1.23 29.84
CA LYS A 229 -5.57 -1.82 29.66
C LYS A 229 -5.59 -3.18 28.98
N SER A 230 -6.48 -3.37 28.01
CA SER A 230 -6.57 -4.58 27.23
C SER A 230 -5.37 -4.70 26.27
N LYS A 231 -5.23 -5.87 25.63
CA LYS A 231 -4.11 -6.14 24.71
C LYS A 231 -4.14 -5.17 23.54
N ALA A 232 -3.11 -4.35 23.41
CA ALA A 232 -2.97 -3.38 22.31
C ALA A 232 -2.48 -4.04 21.02
N ILE A 233 -1.59 -5.03 21.13
CA ILE A 233 -1.05 -5.78 20.00
C ILE A 233 -1.36 -7.26 20.20
N THR A 234 -1.94 -7.88 19.18
CA THR A 234 -2.21 -9.32 19.16
C THR A 234 -1.64 -9.92 17.87
N PHE A 235 -0.67 -10.79 18.01
CA PHE A 235 -0.14 -11.61 16.91
C PHE A 235 -0.65 -13.05 17.03
N ASN A 236 -1.46 -13.48 16.08
CA ASN A 236 -1.77 -14.89 15.90
C ASN A 236 -0.94 -15.41 14.73
N THR A 237 0.28 -15.82 15.02
CA THR A 237 1.30 -16.19 14.03
C THR A 237 2.14 -17.36 14.48
N GLY A 238 2.83 -18.00 13.53
CA GLY A 238 3.77 -19.09 13.83
C GLY A 238 5.08 -18.57 14.41
N VAL A 239 5.59 -17.47 13.87
CA VAL A 239 6.88 -16.88 14.25
C VAL A 239 6.75 -15.36 14.35
N VAL A 240 7.33 -14.77 15.37
CA VAL A 240 7.63 -13.34 15.45
C VAL A 240 9.14 -13.20 15.54
N GLU A 241 9.71 -12.45 14.61
CA GLU A 241 11.13 -12.12 14.62
C GLU A 241 11.27 -10.59 14.68
N ASN A 242 11.72 -10.08 15.82
CA ASN A 242 11.97 -8.66 16.04
C ASN A 242 13.46 -8.46 16.24
N LYS A 243 14.14 -7.95 15.21
CA LYS A 243 15.58 -7.79 15.16
C LYS A 243 16.00 -6.38 14.84
N HIS A 244 17.02 -5.93 15.52
CA HIS A 244 17.73 -4.70 15.21
C HIS A 244 19.11 -5.06 14.66
N PHE A 245 19.39 -4.62 13.43
CA PHE A 245 20.68 -4.84 12.77
C PHE A 245 21.46 -3.53 12.80
N PHE A 246 22.62 -3.54 13.43
CA PHE A 246 23.56 -2.42 13.36
C PHE A 246 24.58 -2.68 12.27
N LEU A 247 24.89 -1.66 11.51
CA LEU A 247 26.05 -1.63 10.63
C LEU A 247 27.15 -0.87 11.38
N GLU A 248 28.07 -1.59 12.01
CA GLU A 248 29.30 -0.99 12.48
C GLU A 248 30.35 -1.05 11.38
N THR A 249 30.86 0.11 10.98
CA THR A 249 32.00 0.21 10.07
C THR A 249 33.22 0.58 10.88
N GLU A 250 34.19 -0.32 11.00
CA GLU A 250 35.49 -0.02 11.58
C GLU A 250 36.52 0.13 10.45
N ASN A 251 37.13 1.31 10.41
CA ASN A 251 38.23 1.57 9.47
C ASN A 251 39.51 1.01 10.10
N VAL A 252 39.90 -0.17 9.70
CA VAL A 252 41.16 -0.77 10.16
C VAL A 252 42.26 -0.35 9.21
N ASP A 253 43.00 0.67 9.60
CA ASP A 253 44.21 1.11 8.88
C ASP A 253 45.32 0.07 9.09
N THR A 254 45.42 -0.86 8.19
CA THR A 254 46.61 -1.72 8.09
C THR A 254 47.54 -1.16 7.04
N SER A 255 48.39 -0.24 7.44
CA SER A 255 49.63 0.28 6.82
C SER A 255 49.79 0.18 5.29
N SER A 256 48.77 0.16 4.49
CA SER A 256 48.70 0.44 3.03
C SER A 256 47.42 -0.08 2.34
N THR A 257 46.45 -0.64 3.05
CA THR A 257 45.22 -1.12 2.43
C THR A 257 44.06 -0.91 3.40
N SER A 258 43.08 -0.09 3.03
CA SER A 258 41.85 0.10 3.84
C SER A 258 41.04 -1.17 3.80
N VAL A 259 40.87 -1.81 4.94
CA VAL A 259 39.92 -2.93 5.10
C VAL A 259 38.70 -2.41 5.83
N PHE A 260 37.57 -2.49 5.18
CA PHE A 260 36.30 -2.17 5.82
C PHE A 260 35.66 -3.43 6.41
N GLU A 261 35.39 -3.42 7.68
CA GLU A 261 34.67 -4.48 8.37
C GLU A 261 33.24 -4.04 8.65
N TYR A 262 32.25 -4.71 8.06
CA TYR A 262 30.84 -4.50 8.35
C TYR A 262 30.34 -5.62 9.25
N ARG A 263 29.68 -5.27 10.35
CA ARG A 263 29.13 -6.25 11.30
C ARG A 263 27.63 -6.19 11.31
N ILE A 264 26.97 -7.27 10.92
CA ILE A 264 25.51 -7.43 11.02
C ILE A 264 25.22 -8.60 11.95
N GLY A 265 24.93 -8.31 13.23
CA GLY A 265 24.56 -9.33 14.23
C GLY A 265 25.65 -10.37 14.56
N ASN A 266 25.26 -11.60 14.94
CA ASN A 266 26.16 -12.62 15.43
C ASN A 266 26.88 -13.44 14.35
N ASP A 267 26.50 -13.33 13.09
CA ASP A 267 27.21 -13.96 11.98
C ASP A 267 28.23 -13.02 11.35
N SER A 268 29.44 -13.50 11.20
CA SER A 268 30.50 -12.74 10.55
C SER A 268 30.86 -13.37 9.22
N THR A 269 30.70 -12.63 8.15
CA THR A 269 31.17 -13.01 6.82
C THR A 269 32.27 -12.05 6.41
N ILE A 270 33.43 -12.57 6.01
CA ILE A 270 34.58 -11.76 5.56
C ILE A 270 34.62 -11.74 4.05
N TYR A 271 34.71 -10.56 3.51
CA TYR A 271 34.69 -10.30 2.09
C TYR A 271 35.84 -9.40 1.69
N GLY A 272 36.59 -9.70 0.83
CA GLY A 272 37.86 -9.46 0.38
C GLY A 272 38.44 -8.08 0.25
N LYS A 273 39.64 -8.09 0.25
CA LYS A 273 40.61 -7.08 0.21
C LYS A 273 40.71 -6.49 -1.16
N ASP A 274 40.92 -5.47 -1.62
CA ASP A 274 41.02 -4.95 -3.00
C ASP A 274 39.77 -5.16 -3.89
N SER A 275 38.87 -6.02 -3.46
CA SER A 275 37.57 -6.26 -4.09
C SER A 275 36.40 -5.75 -3.24
N GLY A 276 36.71 -4.98 -2.21
CA GLY A 276 35.69 -4.42 -1.34
C GLY A 276 35.02 -5.46 -0.45
N VAL A 277 35.80 -6.24 0.28
CA VAL A 277 35.28 -7.28 1.12
C VAL A 277 35.06 -6.79 2.53
N TYR A 278 33.96 -7.17 3.06
CA TYR A 278 33.43 -6.67 4.30
C TYR A 278 33.09 -7.82 5.23
N LYS A 279 33.46 -7.71 6.49
CA LYS A 279 33.06 -8.63 7.54
C LYS A 279 31.80 -8.10 8.21
N VAL A 280 30.76 -8.89 8.15
CA VAL A 280 29.47 -8.52 8.73
C VAL A 280 29.27 -9.26 10.04
N LYS A 281 29.10 -8.55 11.16
CA LYS A 281 28.82 -9.11 12.48
C LYS A 281 27.44 -8.69 12.93
N GLN A 282 26.60 -9.65 13.25
CA GLN A 282 25.23 -9.41 13.72
C GLN A 282 25.17 -9.46 15.24
N ASP A 283 24.78 -8.41 15.91
CA ASP A 283 24.52 -8.40 17.35
C ASP A 283 23.01 -8.52 17.60
N ASN A 284 22.62 -9.64 18.22
CA ASN A 284 21.26 -9.79 18.74
C ASN A 284 21.19 -9.13 20.11
N LYS A 285 20.66 -7.92 20.20
CA LYS A 285 20.19 -7.41 21.50
C LYS A 285 18.76 -7.86 21.68
N SER A 286 18.54 -8.86 22.52
CA SER A 286 17.23 -9.14 23.08
C SER A 286 16.92 -8.05 24.10
N SER A 287 15.92 -7.24 23.82
CA SER A 287 15.27 -6.39 24.83
C SER A 287 14.13 -7.15 25.47
#